data_cebcc347fc821eea0eec2119f57a5594
#
_entry.id   cebcc347fc821eea0eec2119f57a5594
#
_cell.length_a   1.000
_cell.length_b   1.000
_cell.length_c   1.000
_cell.angle_alpha   90.00
_cell.angle_beta   90.00
_cell.angle_gamma   90.00
#
_symmetry.space_group_name_H-M   'P 1'
#
loop_
_entity.id
_entity.type
_entity.pdbx_description
1 polymer ?
#
loop_
_entity_poly.entity_id
_entity_poly.type
_entity_poly.pdbx_seq_one_letter_code
_entity_poly.pdbx_strand_id
1 'polypeptide(L)'
;MDAFFASVELLRYPQLKGLPVVIGGGRRKEDDVLARLREVYPEREWSGATLDRIPVDFFPRLAGYTGRGVATTATYAARQFGVGSAMGLMKAAKLCPQAILLPVDFDEVRRISRLFKSTIAEIAPLVEDRGVDEVYIDFTDVPGGQREGGRVLARLIQKSIFQATGLTCSIGVAPNKLIAKMASEFNKPNGISIVQSDDLQDKIWPLPCRKINGVGPKADEKLKSHGIHTIGDLAARDRAWLVETFGKSYGHWLHDVSWGRDERPVVTESEPVSMSRETTFERDLHAVRDRAELGAVFTRLCEQVAADLQRKGYAGKTIGIKLRYDNFQSVTRDITLDSFTADAATIRRHAGLCLKRVDLSRRLRLLGVRVGKLVKAGTEGSQTSGYSVGHPNRPSRDKAPDEHTDLLFPELD
;
A
#
# COMPACT_ATOMS: atom_id res chain seq x y z
N MET A 1 4.74 6.72 11.15
CA MET A 1 3.76 7.75 11.56
C MET A 1 2.57 7.09 12.25
N ASP A 2 1.91 7.76 13.19
CA ASP A 2 0.78 7.19 13.95
C ASP A 2 -0.53 7.41 13.23
N ALA A 3 -1.27 6.32 12.93
CA ALA A 3 -2.55 6.32 12.21
C ALA A 3 -2.55 7.27 10.99
N PHE A 4 -1.50 7.27 10.20
CA PHE A 4 -1.05 8.32 9.29
C PHE A 4 -2.15 8.93 8.43
N PHE A 5 -2.84 8.13 7.61
CA PHE A 5 -3.92 8.65 6.75
C PHE A 5 -5.03 9.32 7.54
N ALA A 6 -5.37 8.78 8.73
CA ALA A 6 -6.38 9.42 9.59
C ALA A 6 -5.84 10.72 10.19
N SER A 7 -4.59 10.71 10.65
CA SER A 7 -3.95 11.89 11.24
C SER A 7 -3.82 13.03 10.22
N VAL A 8 -3.55 12.73 8.94
CA VAL A 8 -3.54 13.71 7.85
C VAL A 8 -4.91 14.36 7.67
N GLU A 9 -5.99 13.57 7.65
CA GLU A 9 -7.35 14.12 7.55
C GLU A 9 -7.76 14.92 8.79
N LEU A 10 -7.27 14.54 9.97
CA LEU A 10 -7.53 15.29 11.22
C LEU A 10 -6.76 16.62 11.32
N LEU A 11 -5.77 16.89 10.45
CA LEU A 11 -5.22 18.23 10.29
C LEU A 11 -6.24 19.17 9.61
N ARG A 12 -6.99 18.63 8.65
CA ARG A 12 -8.03 19.36 7.92
C ARG A 12 -9.30 19.53 8.75
N TYR A 13 -9.66 18.52 9.54
CA TYR A 13 -10.86 18.47 10.36
C TYR A 13 -10.52 18.25 11.83
N PRO A 14 -9.93 19.26 12.50
CA PRO A 14 -9.47 19.12 13.89
C PRO A 14 -10.60 18.85 14.90
N GLN A 15 -11.86 19.23 14.58
CA GLN A 15 -13.05 18.94 15.37
C GLN A 15 -13.36 17.44 15.47
N LEU A 16 -12.77 16.60 14.61
CA LEU A 16 -12.93 15.14 14.63
C LEU A 16 -11.87 14.44 15.52
N LYS A 17 -10.94 15.17 16.12
CA LYS A 17 -9.96 14.60 17.04
C LYS A 17 -10.66 13.94 18.23
N GLY A 18 -10.21 12.73 18.57
CA GLY A 18 -10.81 11.94 19.66
C GLY A 18 -12.03 11.11 19.22
N LEU A 19 -12.60 11.34 18.06
CA LEU A 19 -13.74 10.59 17.55
C LEU A 19 -13.31 9.35 16.77
N PRO A 20 -14.18 8.33 16.68
CA PRO A 20 -13.95 7.21 15.78
C PRO A 20 -14.11 7.66 14.33
N VAL A 21 -12.97 7.68 13.59
CA VAL A 21 -12.90 8.03 12.17
C VAL A 21 -12.23 6.89 11.42
N VAL A 22 -12.79 6.53 10.28
CA VAL A 22 -12.27 5.52 9.35
C VAL A 22 -11.99 6.18 8.01
N ILE A 23 -10.81 5.96 7.48
CA ILE A 23 -10.42 6.47 6.17
C ILE A 23 -10.53 5.33 5.15
N GLY A 24 -11.32 5.54 4.08
CA GLY A 24 -11.55 4.51 3.07
C GLY A 24 -12.73 4.83 2.17
N GLY A 25 -13.22 3.81 1.45
CA GLY A 25 -14.41 3.95 0.60
C GLY A 25 -14.18 4.65 -0.74
N GLY A 26 -12.96 5.08 -1.04
CA GLY A 26 -12.62 5.73 -2.29
C GLY A 26 -11.60 6.84 -2.11
N ARG A 27 -11.30 7.51 -3.22
CA ARG A 27 -10.49 8.73 -3.22
C ARG A 27 -11.41 9.93 -3.02
N ARG A 28 -10.87 10.97 -2.38
CA ARG A 28 -11.55 12.25 -2.35
C ARG A 28 -11.84 12.71 -3.79
N LYS A 29 -13.10 12.88 -4.08
CA LYS A 29 -13.59 13.72 -5.18
C LYS A 29 -13.89 15.06 -4.53
N GLU A 30 -13.94 16.16 -5.28
CA GLU A 30 -14.22 17.49 -4.73
C GLU A 30 -15.15 17.45 -3.50
N ASP A 31 -14.85 18.24 -2.49
CA ASP A 31 -15.36 18.17 -1.12
C ASP A 31 -16.87 17.85 -1.01
N ASP A 32 -17.23 16.58 -1.01
CA ASP A 32 -18.62 16.12 -0.89
C ASP A 32 -19.30 16.69 0.37
N VAL A 33 -18.52 16.92 1.44
CA VAL A 33 -19.01 17.57 2.67
C VAL A 33 -19.28 19.04 2.42
N LEU A 34 -18.38 19.77 1.73
CA LEU A 34 -18.58 21.16 1.39
C LEU A 34 -19.72 21.35 0.40
N ALA A 35 -19.87 20.47 -0.59
CA ALA A 35 -20.98 20.50 -1.53
C ALA A 35 -22.32 20.40 -0.80
N ARG A 36 -22.44 19.43 0.13
CA ARG A 36 -23.61 19.25 0.96
C ARG A 36 -23.88 20.45 1.88
N LEU A 37 -22.83 21.09 2.44
CA LEU A 37 -22.98 22.29 3.27
C LEU A 37 -23.46 23.50 2.46
N ARG A 38 -22.95 23.69 1.23
CA ARG A 38 -23.42 24.73 0.32
C ARG A 38 -24.89 24.54 -0.07
N GLU A 39 -25.33 23.30 -0.22
CA GLU A 39 -26.73 22.98 -0.49
C GLU A 39 -27.65 23.31 0.70
N VAL A 40 -27.20 22.97 1.93
CA VAL A 40 -28.03 23.16 3.16
C VAL A 40 -27.95 24.58 3.70
N TYR A 41 -26.82 25.29 3.52
CA TYR A 41 -26.56 26.62 4.02
C TYR A 41 -25.98 27.50 2.90
N PRO A 42 -26.75 27.81 1.87
CA PRO A 42 -26.26 28.55 0.70
C PRO A 42 -25.82 30.01 1.01
N GLU A 43 -26.31 30.58 2.11
CA GLU A 43 -25.96 31.94 2.56
C GLU A 43 -24.57 32.02 3.21
N ARG A 44 -23.90 30.88 3.48
CA ARG A 44 -22.59 30.85 4.13
C ARG A 44 -21.49 30.56 3.12
N GLU A 45 -20.41 31.32 3.23
CA GLU A 45 -19.18 31.05 2.50
C GLU A 45 -18.43 29.90 3.19
N TRP A 46 -18.34 28.76 2.50
CA TRP A 46 -17.60 27.57 2.95
C TRP A 46 -16.28 27.49 2.17
N SER A 47 -15.17 27.83 2.80
CA SER A 47 -13.82 27.80 2.25
C SER A 47 -12.92 26.86 3.08
N GLY A 48 -11.68 26.63 2.60
CA GLY A 48 -10.69 25.87 3.34
C GLY A 48 -10.44 26.40 4.76
N ALA A 49 -10.59 27.71 4.99
CA ALA A 49 -10.43 28.35 6.29
C ALA A 49 -11.57 28.09 7.28
N THR A 50 -12.67 27.47 6.84
CA THR A 50 -13.84 27.18 7.69
C THR A 50 -14.09 25.69 7.91
N LEU A 51 -13.18 24.82 7.44
CA LEU A 51 -13.34 23.37 7.54
C LEU A 51 -13.39 22.88 8.99
N ASP A 52 -12.69 23.54 9.89
CA ASP A 52 -12.69 23.27 11.33
C ASP A 52 -14.02 23.56 12.02
N ARG A 53 -14.90 24.34 11.39
CA ARG A 53 -16.22 24.75 11.88
C ARG A 53 -17.37 23.90 11.35
N ILE A 54 -17.09 22.92 10.49
CA ILE A 54 -18.12 22.00 9.98
C ILE A 54 -18.68 21.18 11.17
N PRO A 55 -20.00 21.20 11.40
CA PRO A 55 -20.60 20.41 12.46
C PRO A 55 -20.33 18.91 12.25
N VAL A 56 -20.03 18.20 13.34
CA VAL A 56 -19.68 16.76 13.28
C VAL A 56 -20.77 15.91 12.64
N ASP A 57 -22.04 16.31 12.79
CA ASP A 57 -23.17 15.55 12.25
C ASP A 57 -23.31 15.64 10.72
N PHE A 58 -22.59 16.56 10.07
CA PHE A 58 -22.52 16.63 8.61
C PHE A 58 -21.62 15.58 7.97
N PHE A 59 -20.71 15.01 8.74
CA PHE A 59 -19.82 13.99 8.20
C PHE A 59 -20.55 12.65 8.02
N PRO A 60 -20.32 11.94 6.90
CA PRO A 60 -20.94 10.64 6.65
C PRO A 60 -20.48 9.61 7.70
N ARG A 61 -21.41 8.75 8.12
CA ARG A 61 -21.18 7.67 9.07
C ARG A 61 -21.05 6.34 8.35
N LEU A 62 -20.42 5.37 9.02
CA LEU A 62 -20.36 3.99 8.53
C LEU A 62 -21.71 3.26 8.60
N ALA A 63 -22.63 3.71 9.43
CA ALA A 63 -23.96 3.13 9.54
C ALA A 63 -24.61 2.96 8.16
N GLY A 64 -25.08 1.74 7.84
CA GLY A 64 -25.71 1.46 6.55
C GLY A 64 -24.76 1.34 5.36
N TYR A 65 -23.46 1.36 5.55
CA TYR A 65 -22.49 1.23 4.45
C TYR A 65 -22.69 -0.05 3.67
N THR A 66 -22.85 0.08 2.36
CA THR A 66 -22.90 -1.02 1.39
C THR A 66 -21.80 -0.82 0.37
N GLY A 67 -21.09 -1.88 0.00
CA GLY A 67 -20.03 -1.81 -1.02
C GLY A 67 -18.80 -2.63 -0.68
N ARG A 68 -17.82 -2.59 -1.58
CA ARG A 68 -16.58 -3.39 -1.51
C ARG A 68 -15.37 -2.61 -0.98
N GLY A 69 -15.59 -1.40 -0.46
CA GLY A 69 -14.55 -0.55 0.10
C GLY A 69 -13.85 -1.20 1.29
N VAL A 70 -12.60 -0.79 1.49
CA VAL A 70 -11.72 -1.26 2.57
C VAL A 70 -11.23 -0.05 3.35
N ALA A 71 -11.11 -0.19 4.67
CA ALA A 71 -10.47 0.81 5.50
C ALA A 71 -8.97 0.89 5.18
N THR A 72 -8.51 2.05 4.73
CA THR A 72 -7.08 2.32 4.58
C THR A 72 -6.44 2.39 5.97
N THR A 73 -7.09 3.12 6.88
CA THR A 73 -6.73 3.16 8.31
C THR A 73 -7.92 3.61 9.16
N ALA A 74 -7.73 3.60 10.47
CA ALA A 74 -8.69 4.07 11.45
C ALA A 74 -7.99 4.80 12.59
N THR A 75 -8.66 5.80 13.19
CA THR A 75 -8.18 6.45 14.42
C THR A 75 -8.10 5.46 15.57
N TYR A 76 -7.30 5.76 16.58
CA TYR A 76 -7.22 4.92 17.79
C TYR A 76 -8.57 4.76 18.48
N ALA A 77 -9.43 5.80 18.46
CA ALA A 77 -10.80 5.71 18.95
C ALA A 77 -11.63 4.67 18.19
N ALA A 78 -11.50 4.57 16.84
CA ALA A 78 -12.19 3.54 16.08
C ALA A 78 -11.56 2.13 16.29
N ARG A 79 -10.24 2.05 16.51
CA ARG A 79 -9.54 0.78 16.81
C ARG A 79 -10.01 0.15 18.12
N GLN A 80 -10.46 0.93 19.11
CA GLN A 80 -11.06 0.40 20.36
C GLN A 80 -12.31 -0.44 20.10
N PHE A 81 -13.03 -0.20 18.99
CA PHE A 81 -14.15 -1.02 18.53
C PHE A 81 -13.73 -2.20 17.65
N GLY A 82 -12.41 -2.45 17.52
CA GLY A 82 -11.87 -3.53 16.68
C GLY A 82 -11.76 -3.18 15.19
N VAL A 83 -11.97 -1.92 14.80
CA VAL A 83 -11.78 -1.48 13.40
C VAL A 83 -10.30 -1.26 13.12
N GLY A 84 -9.77 -1.88 12.05
CA GLY A 84 -8.35 -1.79 11.69
C GLY A 84 -8.13 -1.60 10.19
N SER A 85 -6.87 -1.35 9.83
CA SER A 85 -6.43 -1.26 8.43
C SER A 85 -6.72 -2.56 7.66
N ALA A 86 -7.01 -2.42 6.37
CA ALA A 86 -7.39 -3.50 5.46
C ALA A 86 -8.72 -4.22 5.79
N MET A 87 -9.49 -3.75 6.77
CA MET A 87 -10.81 -4.29 7.09
C MET A 87 -11.84 -3.83 6.05
N GLY A 88 -12.69 -4.74 5.57
CA GLY A 88 -13.82 -4.36 4.71
C GLY A 88 -14.77 -3.40 5.45
N LEU A 89 -15.20 -2.33 4.80
CA LEU A 89 -16.03 -1.28 5.43
C LEU A 89 -17.37 -1.78 5.90
N MET A 90 -17.99 -2.79 5.26
CA MET A 90 -19.20 -3.44 5.76
C MET A 90 -18.99 -4.13 7.12
N LYS A 91 -17.79 -4.71 7.35
CA LYS A 91 -17.42 -5.28 8.66
C LYS A 91 -17.16 -4.17 9.66
N ALA A 92 -16.45 -3.13 9.26
CA ALA A 92 -16.18 -1.96 10.10
C ALA A 92 -17.50 -1.28 10.54
N ALA A 93 -18.48 -1.16 9.64
CA ALA A 93 -19.81 -0.61 9.91
C ALA A 93 -20.59 -1.42 10.97
N LYS A 94 -20.40 -2.74 11.00
CA LYS A 94 -21.02 -3.60 12.05
C LYS A 94 -20.35 -3.41 13.42
N LEU A 95 -19.02 -3.15 13.43
CA LEU A 95 -18.26 -2.99 14.68
C LEU A 95 -18.40 -1.57 15.26
N CYS A 96 -18.45 -0.56 14.41
CA CYS A 96 -18.51 0.84 14.82
C CYS A 96 -19.38 1.66 13.84
N PRO A 97 -20.71 1.49 13.87
CA PRO A 97 -21.62 2.16 12.95
C PRO A 97 -21.58 3.69 13.07
N GLN A 98 -21.27 4.20 14.25
CA GLN A 98 -21.15 5.63 14.54
C GLN A 98 -19.87 6.27 13.99
N ALA A 99 -18.89 5.47 13.54
CA ALA A 99 -17.63 6.02 13.03
C ALA A 99 -17.87 6.88 11.78
N ILE A 100 -17.15 7.98 11.70
CA ILE A 100 -17.14 8.87 10.54
C ILE A 100 -16.32 8.21 9.44
N LEU A 101 -16.84 8.20 8.22
CA LEU A 101 -16.16 7.70 7.04
C LEU A 101 -15.66 8.86 6.19
N LEU A 102 -14.35 8.95 6.00
CA LEU A 102 -13.73 9.96 5.13
C LEU A 102 -12.98 9.28 3.96
N PRO A 103 -13.04 9.86 2.77
CA PRO A 103 -12.24 9.41 1.63
C PRO A 103 -10.76 9.77 1.83
N VAL A 104 -9.87 9.07 1.10
CA VAL A 104 -8.43 9.34 1.15
C VAL A 104 -8.07 10.53 0.26
N ASP A 105 -7.35 11.51 0.82
CA ASP A 105 -6.64 12.54 0.08
C ASP A 105 -5.18 12.10 -0.17
N PHE A 106 -4.94 11.42 -1.29
CA PHE A 106 -3.59 10.92 -1.61
C PHE A 106 -2.58 12.02 -1.93
N ASP A 107 -3.03 13.20 -2.36
CA ASP A 107 -2.11 14.31 -2.67
C ASP A 107 -1.57 14.90 -1.38
N GLU A 108 -2.43 15.13 -0.40
CA GLU A 108 -2.02 15.60 0.92
C GLU A 108 -1.19 14.54 1.67
N VAL A 109 -1.61 13.28 1.62
CA VAL A 109 -0.83 12.16 2.19
C VAL A 109 0.59 12.13 1.61
N ARG A 110 0.76 12.27 0.29
CA ARG A 110 2.09 12.33 -0.34
C ARG A 110 2.87 13.58 0.02
N ARG A 111 2.20 14.72 0.14
CA ARG A 111 2.83 15.98 0.56
C ARG A 111 3.43 15.86 1.97
N ILE A 112 2.63 15.41 2.93
CA ILE A 112 3.08 15.20 4.32
C ILE A 112 4.14 14.10 4.40
N SER A 113 4.01 13.03 3.60
CA SER A 113 5.02 11.97 3.51
C SER A 113 6.39 12.53 3.11
N ARG A 114 6.46 13.35 2.07
CA ARG A 114 7.72 13.99 1.66
C ARG A 114 8.26 14.92 2.74
N LEU A 115 7.39 15.69 3.38
CA LEU A 115 7.78 16.66 4.39
C LEU A 115 8.42 15.98 5.61
N PHE A 116 7.82 14.93 6.20
CA PHE A 116 8.44 14.27 7.34
C PHE A 116 9.74 13.56 6.97
N LYS A 117 9.84 12.99 5.76
CA LYS A 117 11.07 12.32 5.29
C LYS A 117 12.21 13.31 5.07
N SER A 118 11.93 14.47 4.47
CA SER A 118 12.95 15.53 4.33
C SER A 118 13.41 16.05 5.69
N THR A 119 12.47 16.25 6.64
CA THR A 119 12.81 16.64 8.02
C THR A 119 13.74 15.63 8.71
N ILE A 120 13.52 14.34 8.50
CA ILE A 120 14.41 13.29 9.04
C ILE A 120 15.77 13.35 8.37
N ALA A 121 15.82 13.49 7.03
CA ALA A 121 17.08 13.49 6.27
C ALA A 121 18.01 14.65 6.65
N GLU A 122 17.48 15.77 7.12
CA GLU A 122 18.27 16.89 7.65
C GLU A 122 19.00 16.53 8.96
N ILE A 123 18.47 15.57 9.74
CA ILE A 123 19.01 15.13 11.03
C ILE A 123 19.90 13.89 10.85
N ALA A 124 19.43 12.93 10.06
CA ALA A 124 20.07 11.64 9.82
C ALA A 124 19.94 11.29 8.33
N PRO A 125 21.04 11.36 7.55
CA PRO A 125 20.96 11.28 6.09
C PRO A 125 20.71 9.86 5.55
N LEU A 126 21.05 8.83 6.30
CA LEU A 126 20.84 7.44 5.88
C LEU A 126 19.41 6.99 6.19
N VAL A 127 18.49 7.26 5.26
CA VAL A 127 17.05 6.96 5.38
C VAL A 127 16.63 5.99 4.29
N GLU A 128 16.05 4.86 4.67
CA GLU A 128 15.37 3.91 3.77
C GLU A 128 13.88 4.19 3.75
N ASP A 129 13.34 4.49 2.59
CA ASP A 129 11.90 4.67 2.38
C ASP A 129 11.18 3.31 2.35
N ARG A 130 10.20 3.13 3.25
CA ARG A 130 9.39 1.89 3.35
C ARG A 130 7.91 2.10 3.05
N GLY A 131 7.57 3.19 2.42
CA GLY A 131 6.20 3.54 2.07
C GLY A 131 5.86 4.98 2.46
N VAL A 132 4.57 5.33 2.42
CA VAL A 132 4.14 6.72 2.65
C VAL A 132 4.31 7.19 4.10
N ASP A 133 4.39 6.27 5.07
CA ASP A 133 4.35 6.58 6.51
C ASP A 133 5.44 5.90 7.34
N GLU A 134 6.35 5.18 6.69
CA GLU A 134 7.41 4.42 7.38
C GLU A 134 8.78 4.65 6.73
N VAL A 135 9.81 4.71 7.58
CA VAL A 135 11.21 4.75 7.18
C VAL A 135 12.04 3.93 8.16
N TYR A 136 13.19 3.44 7.69
CA TYR A 136 14.30 3.07 8.57
C TYR A 136 15.37 4.15 8.50
N ILE A 137 16.04 4.37 9.61
CA ILE A 137 17.09 5.39 9.75
C ILE A 137 18.29 4.71 10.40
N ASP A 138 19.47 4.87 9.83
CA ASP A 138 20.70 4.42 10.46
C ASP A 138 21.27 5.53 11.34
N PHE A 139 21.38 5.24 12.64
CA PHE A 139 21.91 6.17 13.64
C PHE A 139 23.41 5.98 13.92
N THR A 140 24.04 4.97 13.31
CA THR A 140 25.38 4.50 13.68
C THR A 140 26.40 5.64 13.67
N ASP A 141 26.47 6.39 12.58
CA ASP A 141 27.44 7.46 12.37
C ASP A 141 26.87 8.87 12.63
N VAL A 142 25.62 8.97 13.10
CA VAL A 142 25.02 10.28 13.38
C VAL A 142 25.58 10.81 14.72
N PRO A 143 26.09 12.05 14.77
CA PRO A 143 26.60 12.63 16.02
C PRO A 143 25.57 12.59 17.15
N GLY A 144 25.91 11.94 18.25
CA GLY A 144 24.99 11.71 19.37
C GLY A 144 23.96 10.61 19.16
N GLY A 145 23.99 9.90 18.01
CA GLY A 145 23.06 8.83 17.67
C GLY A 145 23.02 7.66 18.67
N GLN A 146 24.15 7.42 19.35
CA GLN A 146 24.25 6.35 20.36
C GLN A 146 23.92 6.83 21.80
N ARG A 147 23.68 8.13 22.01
CA ARG A 147 23.40 8.67 23.35
C ARG A 147 22.10 8.11 23.89
N GLU A 148 22.15 7.63 25.13
CA GLU A 148 21.03 6.95 25.80
C GLU A 148 20.44 5.81 24.94
N GLY A 149 21.29 5.04 24.25
CA GLY A 149 20.84 3.98 23.34
C GLY A 149 20.01 4.48 22.18
N GLY A 150 20.29 5.68 21.66
CA GLY A 150 19.57 6.31 20.55
C GLY A 150 18.36 7.15 20.95
N ARG A 151 18.01 7.22 22.24
CA ARG A 151 16.82 7.94 22.71
C ARG A 151 16.86 9.43 22.43
N VAL A 152 18.04 10.06 22.60
CA VAL A 152 18.21 11.50 22.40
C VAL A 152 17.88 11.88 20.96
N LEU A 153 18.45 11.14 20.01
CA LEU A 153 18.19 11.38 18.57
C LEU A 153 16.74 11.06 18.19
N ALA A 154 16.19 9.95 18.69
CA ALA A 154 14.79 9.60 18.47
C ALA A 154 13.83 10.70 18.95
N ARG A 155 14.07 11.30 20.12
CA ARG A 155 13.30 12.44 20.63
C ARG A 155 13.43 13.68 19.75
N LEU A 156 14.63 13.97 19.27
CA LEU A 156 14.86 15.08 18.34
C LEU A 156 14.04 14.90 17.07
N ILE A 157 14.14 13.73 16.44
CA ILE A 157 13.39 13.39 15.21
C ILE A 157 11.88 13.49 15.47
N GLN A 158 11.38 12.90 16.55
CA GLN A 158 9.96 12.93 16.90
C GLN A 158 9.45 14.37 17.05
N LYS A 159 10.21 15.23 17.76
CA LYS A 159 9.90 16.64 17.93
C LYS A 159 9.91 17.40 16.61
N SER A 160 10.93 17.19 15.79
CA SER A 160 11.07 17.87 14.49
C SER A 160 9.95 17.48 13.51
N ILE A 161 9.57 16.20 13.48
CA ILE A 161 8.43 15.75 12.68
C ILE A 161 7.14 16.43 13.15
N PHE A 162 6.90 16.48 14.46
CA PHE A 162 5.70 17.14 14.99
C PHE A 162 5.68 18.64 14.67
N GLN A 163 6.80 19.33 14.80
CA GLN A 163 6.92 20.76 14.47
C GLN A 163 6.67 21.02 12.97
N ALA A 164 7.19 20.15 12.10
CA ALA A 164 7.04 20.30 10.67
C ALA A 164 5.64 19.90 10.13
N THR A 165 5.02 18.89 10.73
CA THR A 165 3.80 18.28 10.16
C THR A 165 2.56 18.40 11.04
N GLY A 166 2.71 18.68 12.33
CA GLY A 166 1.63 18.58 13.33
C GLY A 166 1.22 17.15 13.67
N LEU A 167 1.94 16.13 13.18
CA LEU A 167 1.62 14.72 13.36
C LEU A 167 2.59 14.03 14.32
N THR A 168 2.08 13.04 15.04
CA THR A 168 2.91 12.19 15.90
C THR A 168 3.48 10.99 15.14
N CYS A 169 4.62 10.50 15.64
CA CYS A 169 5.20 9.25 15.19
C CYS A 169 5.68 8.41 16.37
N SER A 170 5.78 7.10 16.17
CA SER A 170 6.34 6.16 17.14
C SER A 170 7.64 5.59 16.59
N ILE A 171 8.68 5.56 17.40
CA ILE A 171 10.04 5.20 17.00
C ILE A 171 10.51 3.99 17.81
N GLY A 172 10.95 2.95 17.09
CA GLY A 172 11.68 1.83 17.66
C GLY A 172 13.17 1.97 17.36
N VAL A 173 13.99 1.93 18.39
CA VAL A 173 15.46 1.94 18.27
C VAL A 173 16.00 0.58 18.67
N ALA A 174 16.79 -0.04 17.80
CA ALA A 174 17.30 -1.39 18.01
C ALA A 174 18.54 -1.65 17.14
N PRO A 175 19.27 -2.75 17.39
CA PRO A 175 20.48 -3.06 16.62
C PRO A 175 20.25 -3.33 15.11
N ASN A 176 19.02 -3.64 14.70
CA ASN A 176 18.69 -3.91 13.30
C ASN A 176 17.24 -3.54 12.95
N LYS A 177 16.93 -3.56 11.64
CA LYS A 177 15.63 -3.17 11.10
C LYS A 177 14.46 -4.03 11.59
N LEU A 178 14.69 -5.35 11.77
CA LEU A 178 13.66 -6.28 12.24
C LEU A 178 13.17 -5.89 13.63
N ILE A 179 14.08 -5.76 14.58
CA ILE A 179 13.76 -5.46 15.98
C ILE A 179 13.25 -4.01 16.12
N ALA A 180 13.86 -3.06 15.38
CA ALA A 180 13.39 -1.67 15.38
C ALA A 180 11.93 -1.55 14.93
N LYS A 181 11.53 -2.29 13.89
CA LYS A 181 10.13 -2.33 13.41
C LYS A 181 9.19 -2.89 14.47
N MET A 182 9.58 -3.94 15.17
CA MET A 182 8.77 -4.51 16.25
C MET A 182 8.68 -3.54 17.45
N ALA A 183 9.80 -2.95 17.86
CA ALA A 183 9.87 -1.99 18.95
C ALA A 183 9.02 -0.73 18.70
N SER A 184 8.90 -0.29 17.43
CA SER A 184 8.07 0.87 17.09
C SER A 184 6.59 0.70 17.42
N GLU A 185 6.12 -0.54 17.61
CA GLU A 185 4.72 -0.86 17.94
C GLU A 185 4.45 -0.90 19.47
N PHE A 186 5.49 -0.97 20.34
CA PHE A 186 5.31 -1.24 21.77
C PHE A 186 4.59 -0.12 22.52
N ASN A 187 4.89 1.12 22.17
CA ASN A 187 4.38 2.29 22.87
C ASN A 187 3.65 3.25 21.93
N LYS A 188 2.89 2.72 20.97
CA LYS A 188 2.02 3.55 20.10
C LYS A 188 0.81 4.07 20.86
N PRO A 189 0.34 5.30 20.58
CA PRO A 189 0.95 6.33 19.74
C PRO A 189 2.02 7.17 20.44
N ASN A 190 2.82 7.89 19.67
CA ASN A 190 3.79 8.91 20.12
C ASN A 190 4.85 8.38 21.08
N GLY A 191 5.19 7.10 20.98
CA GLY A 191 6.14 6.43 21.87
C GLY A 191 7.54 6.28 21.28
N ILE A 192 8.53 6.13 22.15
CA ILE A 192 9.90 5.73 21.82
C ILE A 192 10.21 4.46 22.61
N SER A 193 10.56 3.40 21.87
CA SER A 193 10.91 2.10 22.45
C SER A 193 12.33 1.74 22.06
N ILE A 194 13.14 1.38 23.04
CA ILE A 194 14.52 0.95 22.83
C ILE A 194 14.62 -0.53 23.20
N VAL A 195 15.21 -1.30 22.28
CA VAL A 195 15.50 -2.72 22.48
C VAL A 195 16.98 -2.93 22.20
N GLN A 196 17.73 -3.32 23.22
CA GLN A 196 19.13 -3.69 23.12
C GLN A 196 19.27 -5.18 22.74
N SER A 197 20.47 -5.59 22.36
CA SER A 197 20.73 -7.00 22.01
C SER A 197 20.40 -7.97 23.17
N ASP A 198 20.66 -7.55 24.40
CA ASP A 198 20.43 -8.35 25.60
C ASP A 198 18.93 -8.41 26.00
N ASP A 199 18.12 -7.55 25.46
CA ASP A 199 16.67 -7.49 25.73
C ASP A 199 15.85 -8.56 24.95
N LEU A 200 16.49 -9.33 24.05
CA LEU A 200 15.79 -10.22 23.13
C LEU A 200 14.88 -11.22 23.86
N GLN A 201 15.40 -11.87 24.91
CA GLN A 201 14.67 -12.88 25.66
C GLN A 201 13.50 -12.26 26.45
N ASP A 202 13.71 -11.10 27.05
CA ASP A 202 12.71 -10.48 27.92
C ASP A 202 11.65 -9.69 27.16
N LYS A 203 12.02 -9.03 26.05
CA LYS A 203 11.11 -8.11 25.35
C LYS A 203 10.55 -8.67 24.04
N ILE A 204 11.27 -9.57 23.37
CA ILE A 204 10.90 -10.07 22.02
C ILE A 204 10.35 -11.49 22.09
N TRP A 205 11.01 -12.42 22.78
CA TRP A 205 10.59 -13.82 22.83
C TRP A 205 9.20 -14.04 23.43
N PRO A 206 8.68 -13.26 24.39
CA PRO A 206 7.31 -13.42 24.88
C PRO A 206 6.24 -13.00 23.87
N LEU A 207 6.62 -12.31 22.79
CA LEU A 207 5.66 -11.83 21.80
C LEU A 207 5.14 -12.96 20.93
N PRO A 208 3.86 -12.90 20.46
CA PRO A 208 3.34 -13.82 19.48
C PRO A 208 4.14 -13.77 18.17
N CYS A 209 4.36 -14.92 17.52
CA CYS A 209 5.08 -15.00 16.23
C CYS A 209 4.51 -14.06 15.16
N ARG A 210 3.22 -13.77 15.21
CA ARG A 210 2.53 -12.81 14.34
C ARG A 210 3.09 -11.38 14.39
N LYS A 211 3.83 -11.02 15.44
CA LYS A 211 4.48 -9.71 15.57
C LYS A 211 5.74 -9.57 14.71
N ILE A 212 6.29 -10.68 14.24
CA ILE A 212 7.39 -10.67 13.28
C ILE A 212 6.85 -10.18 11.93
N ASN A 213 7.41 -9.07 11.41
CA ASN A 213 7.07 -8.57 10.07
C ASN A 213 7.52 -9.59 9.02
N GLY A 214 6.58 -10.21 8.32
CA GLY A 214 6.79 -11.33 7.41
C GLY A 214 6.08 -12.63 7.83
N VAL A 215 5.64 -12.74 9.09
CA VAL A 215 4.77 -13.83 9.53
C VAL A 215 3.31 -13.43 9.32
N GLY A 216 2.73 -13.85 8.20
CA GLY A 216 1.34 -13.61 7.86
C GLY A 216 0.36 -14.57 8.57
N PRO A 217 -0.99 -14.38 8.39
CA PRO A 217 -2.01 -15.23 9.04
C PRO A 217 -1.80 -16.74 8.81
N LYS A 218 -1.51 -17.14 7.56
CA LYS A 218 -1.31 -18.56 7.21
C LYS A 218 -0.08 -19.16 7.86
N ALA A 219 1.02 -18.39 7.96
CA ALA A 219 2.23 -18.84 8.62
C ALA A 219 2.01 -18.94 10.14
N ASP A 220 1.33 -17.97 10.74
CA ASP A 220 0.97 -17.96 12.16
C ASP A 220 0.06 -19.15 12.52
N GLU A 221 -0.95 -19.43 11.70
CA GLU A 221 -1.82 -20.60 11.87
C GLU A 221 -1.02 -21.92 11.80
N LYS A 222 -0.13 -22.05 10.82
CA LYS A 222 0.72 -23.21 10.68
C LYS A 222 1.72 -23.35 11.85
N LEU A 223 2.29 -22.25 12.35
CA LEU A 223 3.14 -22.27 13.54
C LEU A 223 2.34 -22.79 14.75
N LYS A 224 1.14 -22.23 14.97
CA LYS A 224 0.25 -22.64 16.08
C LYS A 224 -0.15 -24.11 16.01
N SER A 225 -0.39 -24.66 14.81
CA SER A 225 -0.70 -26.09 14.66
C SER A 225 0.45 -27.01 15.09
N HIS A 226 1.68 -26.47 15.18
CA HIS A 226 2.85 -27.15 15.73
C HIS A 226 3.19 -26.74 17.17
N GLY A 227 2.27 -26.08 17.89
CA GLY A 227 2.45 -25.64 19.27
C GLY A 227 3.43 -24.48 19.43
N ILE A 228 3.68 -23.70 18.37
CA ILE A 228 4.56 -22.53 18.37
C ILE A 228 3.68 -21.28 18.42
N HIS A 229 3.62 -20.62 19.57
CA HIS A 229 2.77 -19.44 19.81
C HIS A 229 3.60 -18.16 19.92
N THR A 230 4.76 -18.24 20.56
CA THR A 230 5.65 -17.12 20.82
C THR A 230 6.91 -17.18 19.97
N ILE A 231 7.61 -16.05 19.90
CA ILE A 231 8.92 -15.98 19.22
C ILE A 231 9.95 -16.86 19.96
N GLY A 232 9.85 -16.97 21.29
CA GLY A 232 10.68 -17.88 22.07
C GLY A 232 10.43 -19.36 21.74
N ASP A 233 9.16 -19.76 21.56
CA ASP A 233 8.85 -21.13 21.11
C ASP A 233 9.45 -21.40 19.72
N LEU A 234 9.44 -20.39 18.84
CA LEU A 234 10.03 -20.48 17.50
C LEU A 234 11.56 -20.60 17.59
N ALA A 235 12.21 -19.80 18.44
CA ALA A 235 13.65 -19.82 18.66
C ALA A 235 14.15 -21.15 19.24
N ALA A 236 13.31 -21.84 20.01
CA ALA A 236 13.61 -23.16 20.55
C ALA A 236 13.54 -24.29 19.52
N ARG A 237 13.06 -24.03 18.31
CA ARG A 237 12.96 -25.06 17.24
C ARG A 237 14.26 -25.22 16.49
N ASP A 238 14.56 -26.48 16.17
CA ASP A 238 15.71 -26.82 15.35
C ASP A 238 15.58 -26.22 13.94
N ARG A 239 16.68 -25.70 13.40
CA ARG A 239 16.76 -25.10 12.06
C ARG A 239 16.37 -26.09 10.96
N ALA A 240 16.82 -27.34 11.05
CA ALA A 240 16.50 -28.36 10.05
C ALA A 240 15.00 -28.65 10.02
N TRP A 241 14.39 -28.78 11.20
CA TRP A 241 12.94 -28.95 11.31
C TRP A 241 12.15 -27.77 10.70
N LEU A 242 12.58 -26.54 10.93
CA LEU A 242 11.94 -25.37 10.31
C LEU A 242 12.05 -25.38 8.79
N VAL A 243 13.21 -25.79 8.26
CA VAL A 243 13.44 -25.92 6.81
C VAL A 243 12.55 -27.00 6.20
N GLU A 244 12.44 -28.17 6.85
CA GLU A 244 11.58 -29.27 6.41
C GLU A 244 10.09 -28.83 6.40
N THR A 245 9.66 -28.17 7.48
CA THR A 245 8.26 -27.80 7.68
C THR A 245 7.80 -26.62 6.81
N PHE A 246 8.63 -25.59 6.65
CA PHE A 246 8.27 -24.32 6.02
C PHE A 246 8.96 -24.07 4.67
N GLY A 247 9.81 -24.97 4.23
CA GLY A 247 10.64 -24.85 3.04
C GLY A 247 11.96 -24.12 3.28
N LYS A 248 12.93 -24.36 2.40
CA LYS A 248 14.33 -23.95 2.59
C LYS A 248 14.48 -22.47 2.94
N SER A 249 14.01 -21.59 2.09
CA SER A 249 14.20 -20.12 2.28
C SER A 249 13.46 -19.58 3.50
N TYR A 250 12.20 -19.96 3.66
CA TYR A 250 11.36 -19.42 4.74
C TYR A 250 11.72 -20.03 6.10
N GLY A 251 12.10 -21.32 6.14
CA GLY A 251 12.55 -21.99 7.37
C GLY A 251 13.86 -21.42 7.91
N HIS A 252 14.85 -21.16 7.03
CA HIS A 252 16.08 -20.47 7.44
C HIS A 252 15.77 -19.07 7.98
N TRP A 253 14.93 -18.32 7.27
CA TRP A 253 14.53 -16.98 7.68
C TRP A 253 13.80 -16.98 9.03
N LEU A 254 12.85 -17.91 9.26
CA LEU A 254 12.14 -18.03 10.54
C LEU A 254 13.11 -18.29 11.69
N HIS A 255 14.11 -19.17 11.49
CA HIS A 255 15.13 -19.41 12.49
C HIS A 255 15.92 -18.12 12.80
N ASP A 256 16.42 -17.43 11.77
CA ASP A 256 17.26 -16.25 11.98
C ASP A 256 16.48 -15.10 12.66
N VAL A 257 15.24 -14.83 12.23
CA VAL A 257 14.43 -13.75 12.81
C VAL A 257 13.98 -14.04 14.25
N SER A 258 13.80 -15.31 14.64
CA SER A 258 13.46 -15.67 16.02
C SER A 258 14.62 -15.41 17.00
N TRP A 259 15.85 -15.41 16.49
CA TRP A 259 17.07 -15.03 17.21
C TRP A 259 17.42 -13.54 17.03
N GLY A 260 16.49 -12.74 16.49
CA GLY A 260 16.69 -11.31 16.28
C GLY A 260 17.76 -10.97 15.24
N ARG A 261 18.12 -11.89 14.36
CA ARG A 261 19.17 -11.71 13.35
C ARG A 261 18.59 -11.08 12.08
N ASP A 262 19.09 -9.92 11.72
CA ASP A 262 18.75 -9.22 10.48
C ASP A 262 19.92 -8.33 10.07
N GLU A 263 20.70 -8.78 9.09
CA GLU A 263 21.90 -8.09 8.62
C GLU A 263 21.65 -7.15 7.45
N ARG A 264 20.37 -6.94 7.09
CA ARG A 264 20.03 -6.07 5.97
C ARG A 264 20.41 -4.62 6.29
N PRO A 265 21.26 -3.96 5.47
CA PRO A 265 21.59 -2.55 5.68
C PRO A 265 20.38 -1.64 5.44
N VAL A 266 20.48 -0.41 5.90
CA VAL A 266 19.58 0.68 5.48
C VAL A 266 19.91 1.04 4.03
N VAL A 267 18.93 0.94 3.13
CA VAL A 267 19.11 1.16 1.68
C VAL A 267 18.44 2.47 1.30
N THR A 268 19.25 3.47 0.95
CA THR A 268 18.76 4.82 0.64
C THR A 268 18.12 4.94 -0.74
N GLU A 269 18.47 4.05 -1.67
CA GLU A 269 17.94 4.02 -3.02
C GLU A 269 17.43 2.63 -3.39
N SER A 270 16.26 2.56 -4.01
CA SER A 270 15.70 1.31 -4.51
C SER A 270 15.01 1.52 -5.86
N GLU A 271 15.27 0.61 -6.79
CA GLU A 271 14.64 0.62 -8.10
C GLU A 271 13.38 -0.28 -8.08
N PRO A 272 12.29 0.13 -8.74
CA PRO A 272 11.09 -0.69 -8.81
C PRO A 272 11.33 -1.93 -9.67
N VAL A 273 10.93 -3.10 -9.19
CA VAL A 273 11.04 -4.37 -9.93
C VAL A 273 9.90 -4.55 -10.93
N SER A 274 8.76 -3.94 -10.66
CA SER A 274 7.57 -4.00 -11.52
C SER A 274 6.64 -2.81 -11.27
N MET A 275 5.81 -2.50 -12.27
CA MET A 275 4.67 -1.57 -12.15
C MET A 275 3.39 -2.29 -12.52
N SER A 276 2.31 -2.01 -11.80
CA SER A 276 1.01 -2.64 -12.04
C SER A 276 -0.15 -1.71 -11.71
N ARG A 277 -1.26 -1.95 -12.39
CA ARG A 277 -2.55 -1.35 -12.09
C ARG A 277 -3.59 -2.46 -11.98
N GLU A 278 -4.41 -2.42 -10.94
CA GLU A 278 -5.51 -3.37 -10.75
C GLU A 278 -6.75 -2.65 -10.22
N THR A 279 -7.91 -3.19 -10.54
CA THR A 279 -9.18 -2.70 -10.01
C THR A 279 -10.07 -3.85 -9.57
N THR A 280 -10.78 -3.65 -8.46
CA THR A 280 -11.88 -4.52 -8.03
C THR A 280 -13.18 -3.92 -8.55
N PHE A 281 -13.97 -4.71 -9.25
CA PHE A 281 -15.24 -4.26 -9.81
C PHE A 281 -16.29 -4.06 -8.70
N GLU A 282 -17.23 -3.15 -8.90
CA GLU A 282 -18.33 -2.91 -7.97
C GLU A 282 -19.26 -4.13 -7.87
N ARG A 283 -19.47 -4.84 -8.97
CA ARG A 283 -20.13 -6.16 -9.05
C ARG A 283 -19.20 -7.16 -9.75
N ASP A 284 -19.44 -8.46 -9.56
CA ASP A 284 -18.67 -9.48 -10.28
C ASP A 284 -19.13 -9.53 -11.75
N LEU A 285 -18.16 -9.43 -12.68
CA LEU A 285 -18.41 -9.35 -14.11
C LEU A 285 -18.24 -10.71 -14.79
N HIS A 286 -19.09 -10.99 -15.79
CA HIS A 286 -19.03 -12.20 -16.60
C HIS A 286 -18.34 -11.88 -17.94
N ALA A 287 -17.34 -12.68 -18.32
CA ALA A 287 -16.50 -12.38 -19.48
C ALA A 287 -17.26 -12.23 -20.81
N VAL A 288 -18.36 -12.94 -20.97
CA VAL A 288 -19.21 -12.86 -22.16
C VAL A 288 -20.24 -11.73 -22.05
N ARG A 289 -21.05 -11.74 -20.96
CA ARG A 289 -22.17 -10.78 -20.80
C ARG A 289 -21.69 -9.34 -20.58
N ASP A 290 -20.58 -9.17 -19.89
CA ASP A 290 -20.01 -7.86 -19.55
C ASP A 290 -18.75 -7.55 -20.38
N ARG A 291 -18.63 -8.12 -21.58
CA ARG A 291 -17.48 -8.04 -22.47
C ARG A 291 -17.01 -6.60 -22.72
N ALA A 292 -17.94 -5.71 -23.05
CA ALA A 292 -17.63 -4.32 -23.35
C ALA A 292 -17.03 -3.60 -22.12
N GLU A 293 -17.63 -3.79 -20.93
CA GLU A 293 -17.15 -3.22 -19.68
C GLU A 293 -15.74 -3.75 -19.33
N LEU A 294 -15.56 -5.08 -19.41
CA LEU A 294 -14.25 -5.71 -19.16
C LEU A 294 -13.19 -5.25 -20.15
N GLY A 295 -13.54 -5.13 -21.45
CA GLY A 295 -12.65 -4.64 -22.49
C GLY A 295 -12.19 -3.20 -22.26
N ALA A 296 -13.12 -2.32 -21.88
CA ALA A 296 -12.83 -0.92 -21.55
C ALA A 296 -11.92 -0.81 -20.31
N VAL A 297 -12.22 -1.57 -19.25
CA VAL A 297 -11.38 -1.61 -18.05
C VAL A 297 -9.99 -2.15 -18.35
N PHE A 298 -9.89 -3.22 -19.13
CA PHE A 298 -8.62 -3.83 -19.52
C PHE A 298 -7.74 -2.85 -20.30
N THR A 299 -8.28 -2.18 -21.30
CA THR A 299 -7.58 -1.17 -22.09
C THR A 299 -7.08 -0.03 -21.20
N ARG A 300 -7.94 0.53 -20.36
CA ARG A 300 -7.58 1.58 -19.42
C ARG A 300 -6.45 1.17 -18.47
N LEU A 301 -6.45 -0.06 -17.95
CA LEU A 301 -5.37 -0.54 -17.08
C LEU A 301 -4.04 -0.63 -17.81
N CYS A 302 -4.03 -1.08 -19.09
CA CYS A 302 -2.84 -1.12 -19.93
C CYS A 302 -2.28 0.29 -20.19
N GLU A 303 -3.14 1.24 -20.55
CA GLU A 303 -2.78 2.64 -20.75
C GLU A 303 -2.21 3.28 -19.48
N GLN A 304 -2.83 3.02 -18.32
CA GLN A 304 -2.36 3.54 -17.04
C GLN A 304 -0.98 2.98 -16.64
N VAL A 305 -0.73 1.70 -16.88
CA VAL A 305 0.60 1.10 -16.63
C VAL A 305 1.64 1.68 -17.57
N ALA A 306 1.31 1.84 -18.86
CA ALA A 306 2.20 2.47 -19.84
C ALA A 306 2.54 3.92 -19.45
N ALA A 307 1.54 4.72 -19.10
CA ALA A 307 1.73 6.09 -18.64
C ALA A 307 2.60 6.17 -17.37
N ASP A 308 2.41 5.25 -16.41
CA ASP A 308 3.26 5.19 -15.22
C ASP A 308 4.71 4.84 -15.54
N LEU A 309 4.95 3.91 -16.47
CA LEU A 309 6.30 3.55 -16.94
C LEU A 309 6.98 4.75 -17.59
N GLN A 310 6.30 5.39 -18.55
CA GLN A 310 6.82 6.55 -19.27
C GLN A 310 7.12 7.72 -18.32
N ARG A 311 6.17 8.07 -17.43
CA ARG A 311 6.32 9.16 -16.47
C ARG A 311 7.49 8.95 -15.51
N LYS A 312 7.80 7.71 -15.17
CA LYS A 312 8.90 7.35 -14.26
C LYS A 312 10.20 7.00 -14.99
N GLY A 313 10.21 7.03 -16.32
CA GLY A 313 11.39 6.74 -17.13
C GLY A 313 11.81 5.26 -17.12
N TYR A 314 10.83 4.32 -17.13
CA TYR A 314 11.10 2.89 -17.17
C TYR A 314 10.49 2.21 -18.41
N ALA A 315 11.10 1.11 -18.80
CA ALA A 315 10.53 0.12 -19.71
C ALA A 315 10.66 -1.27 -19.09
N GLY A 316 9.80 -2.21 -19.47
CA GLY A 316 9.87 -3.57 -18.93
C GLY A 316 9.57 -4.61 -19.99
N LYS A 317 9.92 -5.86 -19.74
CA LYS A 317 9.75 -6.93 -20.75
C LYS A 317 8.90 -8.12 -20.29
N THR A 318 8.50 -8.21 -19.03
CA THR A 318 7.57 -9.23 -18.56
C THR A 318 6.19 -8.63 -18.35
N ILE A 319 5.25 -8.96 -19.23
CA ILE A 319 3.87 -8.47 -19.18
C ILE A 319 3.01 -9.55 -18.58
N GLY A 320 2.22 -9.21 -17.57
CA GLY A 320 1.36 -10.14 -16.88
C GLY A 320 -0.01 -9.59 -16.54
N ILE A 321 -0.92 -10.51 -16.29
CA ILE A 321 -2.26 -10.24 -15.78
C ILE A 321 -2.45 -10.89 -14.42
N LYS A 322 -3.37 -10.30 -13.65
CA LYS A 322 -3.91 -10.88 -12.44
C LYS A 322 -5.43 -10.82 -12.51
N LEU A 323 -6.05 -11.96 -12.36
CA LEU A 323 -7.50 -12.09 -12.20
C LEU A 323 -7.81 -12.59 -10.81
N ARG A 324 -8.93 -12.13 -10.24
CA ARG A 324 -9.53 -12.74 -9.06
C ARG A 324 -10.97 -13.05 -9.37
N TYR A 325 -11.38 -14.28 -9.10
CA TYR A 325 -12.74 -14.75 -9.26
C TYR A 325 -13.63 -14.35 -8.08
N ASP A 326 -14.93 -14.56 -8.22
CA ASP A 326 -15.96 -14.33 -7.21
C ASP A 326 -15.72 -15.08 -5.88
N ASN A 327 -15.08 -16.25 -5.94
CA ASN A 327 -14.67 -17.04 -4.77
C ASN A 327 -13.31 -16.62 -4.18
N PHE A 328 -12.77 -15.46 -4.56
CA PHE A 328 -11.47 -14.91 -4.12
C PHE A 328 -10.21 -15.68 -4.56
N GLN A 329 -10.35 -16.76 -5.33
CA GLN A 329 -9.18 -17.38 -5.97
C GLN A 329 -8.57 -16.42 -6.99
N SER A 330 -7.25 -16.33 -6.99
CA SER A 330 -6.50 -15.47 -7.91
C SER A 330 -5.69 -16.31 -8.89
N VAL A 331 -5.64 -15.87 -10.13
CA VAL A 331 -4.83 -16.47 -11.19
C VAL A 331 -3.95 -15.38 -11.80
N THR A 332 -2.70 -15.70 -12.08
CA THR A 332 -1.75 -14.86 -12.79
C THR A 332 -1.22 -15.58 -14.03
N ARG A 333 -0.93 -14.84 -15.09
CA ARG A 333 -0.25 -15.32 -16.29
C ARG A 333 0.69 -14.24 -16.78
N ASP A 334 1.89 -14.64 -17.14
CA ASP A 334 2.92 -13.74 -17.65
C ASP A 334 3.45 -14.21 -19.02
N ILE A 335 3.94 -13.25 -19.82
CA ILE A 335 4.72 -13.45 -21.05
C ILE A 335 5.95 -12.54 -20.95
N THR A 336 7.12 -13.08 -21.24
CA THR A 336 8.36 -12.29 -21.32
C THR A 336 8.66 -12.05 -22.80
N LEU A 337 8.87 -10.77 -23.13
CA LEU A 337 9.22 -10.31 -24.48
C LEU A 337 10.74 -10.35 -24.67
N ASP A 338 11.19 -10.31 -25.93
CA ASP A 338 12.61 -10.20 -26.25
C ASP A 338 13.13 -8.77 -26.04
N SER A 339 12.28 -7.75 -26.22
CA SER A 339 12.60 -6.34 -26.06
C SER A 339 11.83 -5.69 -24.91
N PHE A 340 12.38 -4.59 -24.36
CA PHE A 340 11.71 -3.77 -23.37
C PHE A 340 10.67 -2.85 -24.02
N THR A 341 9.58 -2.60 -23.32
CA THR A 341 8.48 -1.75 -23.82
C THR A 341 7.88 -0.90 -22.69
N ALA A 342 7.40 0.28 -23.04
CA ALA A 342 6.48 1.12 -22.28
C ALA A 342 5.29 1.54 -23.14
N ASP A 343 5.08 0.86 -24.29
CA ASP A 343 4.00 1.14 -25.22
C ASP A 343 2.71 0.44 -24.81
N ALA A 344 1.62 1.21 -24.73
CA ALA A 344 0.32 0.73 -24.27
C ALA A 344 -0.27 -0.34 -25.18
N ALA A 345 -0.12 -0.21 -26.52
CA ALA A 345 -0.65 -1.17 -27.48
C ALA A 345 0.07 -2.53 -27.37
N THR A 346 1.40 -2.50 -27.23
CA THR A 346 2.22 -3.70 -27.02
C THR A 346 1.86 -4.38 -25.69
N ILE A 347 1.71 -3.60 -24.59
CA ILE A 347 1.29 -4.12 -23.29
C ILE A 347 -0.09 -4.77 -23.41
N ARG A 348 -1.06 -4.09 -24.04
CA ARG A 348 -2.43 -4.60 -24.21
C ARG A 348 -2.47 -5.89 -25.02
N ARG A 349 -1.74 -5.95 -26.14
CA ARG A 349 -1.66 -7.14 -27.00
C ARG A 349 -1.16 -8.36 -26.22
N HIS A 350 -0.05 -8.23 -25.48
CA HIS A 350 0.56 -9.37 -24.78
C HIS A 350 -0.18 -9.73 -23.48
N ALA A 351 -0.74 -8.74 -22.77
CA ALA A 351 -1.65 -9.01 -21.67
C ALA A 351 -2.92 -9.73 -22.15
N GLY A 352 -3.43 -9.41 -23.37
CA GLY A 352 -4.51 -10.13 -24.01
C GLY A 352 -4.18 -11.60 -24.33
N LEU A 353 -2.95 -11.88 -24.78
CA LEU A 353 -2.47 -13.27 -24.92
C LEU A 353 -2.42 -14.02 -23.59
N CYS A 354 -2.12 -13.33 -22.49
CA CYS A 354 -2.20 -13.89 -21.15
C CYS A 354 -3.65 -14.23 -20.75
N LEU A 355 -4.62 -13.36 -21.07
CA LEU A 355 -6.05 -13.59 -20.82
C LEU A 355 -6.58 -14.84 -21.51
N LYS A 356 -6.16 -15.11 -22.77
CA LYS A 356 -6.54 -16.32 -23.53
C LYS A 356 -6.09 -17.64 -22.86
N ARG A 357 -5.20 -17.58 -21.86
CA ARG A 357 -4.66 -18.72 -21.13
C ARG A 357 -5.31 -18.92 -19.75
N VAL A 358 -6.42 -18.25 -19.50
CA VAL A 358 -7.14 -18.30 -18.22
C VAL A 358 -8.58 -18.76 -18.46
N ASP A 359 -9.12 -19.50 -17.51
CA ASP A 359 -10.55 -19.83 -17.50
C ASP A 359 -11.38 -18.57 -17.24
N LEU A 360 -12.18 -18.17 -18.20
CA LEU A 360 -13.08 -17.01 -18.17
C LEU A 360 -14.56 -17.40 -18.01
N SER A 361 -14.87 -18.67 -17.79
CA SER A 361 -16.24 -19.15 -17.55
C SER A 361 -16.84 -18.64 -16.23
N ARG A 362 -15.96 -18.29 -15.28
CA ARG A 362 -16.34 -17.81 -13.95
C ARG A 362 -16.43 -16.29 -13.89
N ARG A 363 -17.24 -15.79 -12.97
CA ARG A 363 -17.34 -14.34 -12.74
C ARG A 363 -16.02 -13.79 -12.17
N LEU A 364 -15.66 -12.61 -12.66
CA LEU A 364 -14.44 -11.89 -12.30
C LEU A 364 -14.74 -10.80 -11.30
N ARG A 365 -14.01 -10.79 -10.21
CA ARG A 365 -14.08 -9.79 -9.16
C ARG A 365 -13.03 -8.68 -9.33
N LEU A 366 -11.86 -9.02 -9.89
CA LEU A 366 -10.72 -8.10 -10.04
C LEU A 366 -9.98 -8.42 -11.32
N LEU A 367 -9.50 -7.37 -11.96
CA LEU A 367 -8.58 -7.42 -13.10
C LEU A 367 -7.38 -6.51 -12.82
N GLY A 368 -6.18 -7.01 -13.12
CA GLY A 368 -4.93 -6.28 -13.02
C GLY A 368 -4.00 -6.55 -14.19
N VAL A 369 -3.18 -5.55 -14.53
CA VAL A 369 -2.11 -5.62 -15.52
C VAL A 369 -0.80 -5.22 -14.85
N ARG A 370 0.27 -5.94 -15.14
CA ARG A 370 1.60 -5.76 -14.57
C ARG A 370 2.66 -5.77 -15.66
N VAL A 371 3.67 -4.91 -15.51
CA VAL A 371 4.91 -4.96 -16.29
C VAL A 371 6.07 -5.12 -15.33
N GLY A 372 6.89 -6.13 -15.54
CA GLY A 372 8.04 -6.50 -14.70
C GLY A 372 9.33 -6.58 -15.49
N LYS A 373 10.43 -6.93 -14.79
CA LYS A 373 11.81 -6.85 -15.30
C LYS A 373 12.08 -5.47 -15.87
N LEU A 374 11.95 -4.46 -15.00
CA LEU A 374 12.10 -3.05 -15.38
C LEU A 374 13.56 -2.67 -15.56
N VAL A 375 13.80 -1.76 -16.53
CA VAL A 375 15.06 -1.04 -16.72
C VAL A 375 14.77 0.44 -16.89
N LYS A 376 15.72 1.31 -16.56
CA LYS A 376 15.60 2.74 -16.88
C LYS A 376 15.62 2.94 -18.40
N ALA A 377 14.73 3.75 -18.91
CA ALA A 377 14.71 4.13 -20.34
C ALA A 377 16.00 4.86 -20.68
N GLY A 378 16.66 4.44 -21.76
CA GLY A 378 17.96 5.02 -22.19
C GLY A 378 19.21 4.24 -21.74
N THR A 379 19.08 3.16 -20.94
CA THR A 379 20.20 2.23 -20.72
C THR A 379 20.39 1.33 -21.95
N GLU A 380 21.65 0.98 -22.27
CA GLU A 380 21.98 0.04 -23.34
C GLU A 380 21.20 -1.27 -23.15
N GLY A 381 20.36 -1.58 -24.13
CA GLY A 381 19.37 -2.68 -24.06
C GLY A 381 17.90 -2.24 -24.20
N SER A 382 17.60 -0.95 -24.04
CA SER A 382 16.26 -0.37 -24.28
C SER A 382 16.15 0.17 -25.71
N GLN A 383 16.47 -0.63 -26.74
CA GLN A 383 16.09 -0.24 -28.11
C GLN A 383 14.56 -0.28 -28.22
N THR A 384 13.94 0.87 -27.96
CA THR A 384 12.59 1.14 -28.42
C THR A 384 12.63 1.13 -29.94
N SER A 385 11.85 0.23 -30.58
CA SER A 385 11.57 0.35 -32.01
C SER A 385 10.91 1.72 -32.22
N GLY A 386 11.72 2.68 -32.66
CA GLY A 386 11.28 4.04 -32.90
C GLY A 386 10.34 4.10 -34.09
N TYR A 387 9.08 4.40 -33.82
CA TYR A 387 8.26 5.12 -34.78
C TYR A 387 8.44 6.62 -34.49
N SER A 388 9.12 7.30 -35.41
CA SER A 388 9.28 8.74 -35.42
C SER A 388 7.91 9.42 -35.44
N VAL A 389 7.65 10.23 -34.41
CA VAL A 389 6.48 11.11 -34.38
C VAL A 389 6.75 12.31 -35.29
N GLY A 390 6.17 12.29 -36.48
CA GLY A 390 6.06 13.47 -37.34
C GLY A 390 5.07 14.46 -36.72
N HIS A 391 5.43 15.73 -36.77
CA HIS A 391 4.67 16.89 -36.27
C HIS A 391 3.22 16.95 -36.80
N PRO A 392 2.28 17.49 -36.02
CA PRO A 392 0.86 17.46 -36.34
C PRO A 392 0.45 18.61 -37.29
N ASN A 393 -0.15 18.24 -38.43
CA ASN A 393 -1.10 19.13 -39.07
C ASN A 393 -2.11 18.37 -39.94
N ARG A 394 -3.35 18.52 -39.57
CA ARG A 394 -4.63 18.35 -40.24
C ARG A 394 -5.55 17.25 -39.74
N PRO A 395 -6.84 17.57 -39.53
CA PRO A 395 -7.84 16.62 -39.14
C PRO A 395 -8.31 15.81 -40.33
N SER A 396 -8.38 14.50 -40.24
CA SER A 396 -9.09 13.64 -41.16
C SER A 396 -9.90 12.59 -40.42
N ARG A 397 -11.18 12.72 -40.56
CA ARG A 397 -12.30 11.76 -40.67
C ARG A 397 -12.05 10.31 -40.18
N ASP A 398 -12.98 9.90 -39.36
CA ASP A 398 -13.52 8.55 -39.17
C ASP A 398 -12.57 7.37 -39.47
N LYS A 399 -11.98 6.83 -38.41
CA LYS A 399 -11.50 5.45 -38.40
C LYS A 399 -12.51 4.57 -37.69
N ALA A 400 -12.94 3.55 -38.38
CA ALA A 400 -13.74 2.44 -37.89
C ALA A 400 -13.08 1.82 -36.63
N PRO A 401 -13.87 1.22 -35.73
CA PRO A 401 -13.31 0.57 -34.54
C PRO A 401 -12.36 -0.56 -34.96
N ASP A 402 -11.23 -0.61 -34.25
CA ASP A 402 -10.14 -1.58 -34.50
C ASP A 402 -10.68 -3.01 -34.29
N GLU A 403 -10.78 -3.79 -35.36
CA GLU A 403 -11.30 -5.17 -35.37
C GLU A 403 -10.58 -6.12 -34.38
N HIS A 404 -9.41 -5.72 -33.84
CA HIS A 404 -8.67 -6.51 -32.87
C HIS A 404 -9.13 -6.36 -31.40
N THR A 405 -10.06 -5.45 -31.13
CA THR A 405 -10.59 -5.26 -29.75
C THR A 405 -11.55 -6.38 -29.38
N ASP A 406 -12.17 -6.99 -30.35
CA ASP A 406 -13.26 -7.95 -30.19
C ASP A 406 -12.84 -9.38 -29.80
N LEU A 407 -11.57 -9.73 -29.93
CA LEU A 407 -11.09 -11.10 -29.73
C LEU A 407 -10.55 -11.43 -28.32
N LEU A 408 -10.61 -10.50 -27.36
CA LEU A 408 -10.02 -10.70 -26.03
C LEU A 408 -10.91 -11.49 -25.06
N PHE A 409 -12.22 -11.43 -25.26
CA PHE A 409 -13.20 -12.19 -24.50
C PHE A 409 -14.06 -13.03 -25.46
N PRO A 410 -14.58 -14.21 -25.02
CA PRO A 410 -15.38 -15.11 -25.85
C PRO A 410 -16.61 -14.43 -26.41
N GLU A 411 -17.00 -14.79 -27.64
CA GLU A 411 -18.30 -14.44 -28.23
C GLU A 411 -19.41 -15.30 -27.60
N LEU A 412 -20.64 -14.78 -27.64
CA LEU A 412 -21.84 -15.55 -27.35
C LEU A 412 -22.16 -16.37 -28.61
N ASP A 413 -22.15 -17.70 -28.52
CA ASP A 413 -22.78 -18.60 -29.50
C ASP A 413 -24.30 -18.54 -29.35
#